data_b6838bc4be6cfc2e1eb9ca89a6d0c5c3
#
_entry.id   b6838bc4be6cfc2e1eb9ca89a6d0c5c3
#
_cell.length_a   1.000
_cell.length_b   1.000
_cell.length_c   1.000
_cell.angle_alpha   90.00
_cell.angle_beta   90.00
_cell.angle_gamma   90.00
#
_symmetry.space_group_name_H-M   'P 1'
#
loop_
_entity.id
_entity.type
_entity.pdbx_description
1 polymer ?
#
loop_
_entity_poly.entity_id
_entity_poly.type
_entity_poly.pdbx_seq_one_letter_code
_entity_poly.pdbx_strand_id
1 'polypeptide(L)'
;MIEVKDLTFKYKKNAKNTINDISLEINSGVYGLVGSNGAGKTTLLKIIATLLPFSEGNLEINGLDVKEDLSKIRSQIGYVPQKFEFFEMLSLYEFLYYIGLNKKMSDKNINESIEYWIRKFNLVDKKSEKMKSLSGGMKQRVAIIQALIGDPKILILDEPTVGLDPIERLRFKNIINEIKNEKTIIISTHIISDVSALCDKIGVMVSGNILYSGPIEKFIEQAKGRISTTTIGQHEYIPEEIMDKVISIKRFEDKIYIKFIDDLNAESKIIPDLEDAYFFKIKESELNI
;
A
#
# COMPACT_ATOMS: atom_id res chain seq x y z
N MET A 1 -0.21 16.70 3.91
CA MET A 1 1.25 16.43 3.79
C MET A 1 1.71 15.65 5.01
N ILE A 2 2.48 14.59 4.82
CA ILE A 2 3.11 13.80 5.88
C ILE A 2 4.61 13.90 5.65
N GLU A 3 5.35 14.30 6.66
CA GLU A 3 6.80 14.45 6.61
C GLU A 3 7.44 13.57 7.67
N VAL A 4 8.30 12.66 7.25
CA VAL A 4 9.08 11.76 8.10
C VAL A 4 10.54 12.14 7.95
N LYS A 5 11.27 12.36 9.06
CA LYS A 5 12.69 12.72 9.07
C LYS A 5 13.46 11.79 10.01
N ASP A 6 14.49 11.16 9.47
CA ASP A 6 15.50 10.38 10.18
C ASP A 6 14.89 9.33 11.12
N LEU A 7 13.76 8.74 10.66
CA LEU A 7 12.97 7.81 11.47
C LEU A 7 13.69 6.47 11.59
N THR A 8 14.03 6.11 12.82
CA THR A 8 14.58 4.79 13.17
C THR A 8 13.68 4.11 14.20
N PHE A 9 13.39 2.84 13.97
CA PHE A 9 12.55 2.08 14.89
C PHE A 9 12.99 0.62 15.02
N LYS A 10 12.96 0.14 16.28
CA LYS A 10 13.28 -1.22 16.64
C LYS A 10 12.26 -1.78 17.63
N TYR A 11 11.74 -2.97 17.38
CA TYR A 11 10.95 -3.67 18.40
C TYR A 11 11.85 -4.16 19.53
N LYS A 12 11.38 -4.08 20.77
CA LYS A 12 12.16 -4.46 21.98
C LYS A 12 12.77 -5.86 21.92
N LYS A 13 12.11 -6.80 21.22
CA LYS A 13 12.55 -8.21 21.10
C LYS A 13 13.47 -8.45 19.90
N ASN A 14 13.67 -7.48 19.02
CA ASN A 14 14.46 -7.66 17.80
C ASN A 14 15.93 -7.31 18.04
N ALA A 15 16.84 -8.04 17.39
CA ALA A 15 18.26 -7.70 17.40
C ALA A 15 18.57 -6.53 16.46
N LYS A 16 17.83 -6.42 15.35
CA LYS A 16 18.03 -5.40 14.28
C LYS A 16 16.88 -4.38 14.26
N ASN A 17 17.15 -3.21 13.73
CA ASN A 17 16.13 -2.22 13.42
C ASN A 17 15.14 -2.78 12.39
N THR A 18 13.88 -2.37 12.53
CA THR A 18 12.82 -2.67 11.57
C THR A 18 12.63 -1.51 10.59
N ILE A 19 12.98 -0.31 11.02
CA ILE A 19 13.04 0.92 10.22
C ILE A 19 14.43 1.50 10.43
N ASN A 20 15.11 1.88 9.35
CA ASN A 20 16.48 2.38 9.36
C ASN A 20 16.52 3.75 8.69
N ASP A 21 16.62 4.79 9.49
CA ASP A 21 16.90 6.16 9.04
C ASP A 21 16.05 6.59 7.83
N ILE A 22 14.72 6.45 7.95
CA ILE A 22 13.79 6.78 6.86
C ILE A 22 13.49 8.27 6.90
N SER A 23 13.73 8.94 5.76
CA SER A 23 13.23 10.28 5.47
C SER A 23 12.38 10.24 4.20
N LEU A 24 11.12 10.68 4.29
CA LEU A 24 10.21 10.71 3.15
C LEU A 24 9.11 11.77 3.32
N GLU A 25 8.60 12.27 2.20
CA GLU A 25 7.51 13.22 2.14
C GLU A 25 6.35 12.66 1.31
N ILE A 26 5.14 12.66 1.90
CA ILE A 26 3.93 12.19 1.23
C ILE A 26 2.92 13.33 1.16
N ASN A 27 2.63 13.76 -0.07
CA ASN A 27 1.66 14.82 -0.37
C ASN A 27 0.26 14.24 -0.68
N SER A 28 -0.70 15.10 -1.01
CA SER A 28 -2.04 14.68 -1.47
C SER A 28 -1.95 13.77 -2.70
N GLY A 29 -2.98 12.96 -2.90
CA GLY A 29 -3.02 11.90 -3.90
C GLY A 29 -2.74 10.52 -3.32
N VAL A 30 -2.45 9.55 -4.16
CA VAL A 30 -2.22 8.16 -3.74
C VAL A 30 -0.74 7.81 -3.77
N TYR A 31 -0.21 7.42 -2.63
CA TYR A 31 1.17 6.95 -2.44
C TYR A 31 1.18 5.44 -2.20
N GLY A 32 1.84 4.70 -3.06
CA GLY A 32 2.01 3.25 -2.93
C GLY A 32 3.29 2.92 -2.16
N LEU A 33 3.19 2.23 -1.02
CA LEU A 33 4.34 1.69 -0.30
C LEU A 33 4.53 0.22 -0.68
N VAL A 34 5.54 -0.06 -1.50
CA VAL A 34 5.80 -1.38 -2.07
C VAL A 34 7.02 -2.03 -1.43
N GLY A 35 6.97 -3.34 -1.28
CA GLY A 35 8.09 -4.13 -0.76
C GLY A 35 7.66 -5.54 -0.40
N SER A 36 8.63 -6.43 -0.23
CA SER A 36 8.39 -7.82 0.20
C SER A 36 7.78 -7.88 1.61
N ASN A 37 7.26 -9.06 1.98
CA ASN A 37 6.82 -9.31 3.34
C ASN A 37 8.03 -9.20 4.30
N GLY A 38 7.82 -8.50 5.43
CA GLY A 38 8.91 -8.24 6.38
C GLY A 38 9.79 -7.03 6.06
N ALA A 39 9.58 -6.33 4.94
CA ALA A 39 10.34 -5.11 4.59
C ALA A 39 10.19 -3.96 5.60
N GLY A 40 9.15 -3.98 6.46
CA GLY A 40 8.89 -2.92 7.44
C GLY A 40 7.66 -2.05 7.13
N LYS A 41 6.95 -2.29 6.01
CA LYS A 41 5.79 -1.50 5.55
C LYS A 41 4.75 -1.27 6.65
N THR A 42 4.22 -2.36 7.22
CA THR A 42 3.22 -2.30 8.30
C THR A 42 3.72 -1.53 9.53
N THR A 43 5.01 -1.64 9.85
CA THR A 43 5.62 -0.89 10.97
C THR A 43 5.63 0.60 10.67
N LEU A 44 6.09 1.00 9.49
CA LEU A 44 6.08 2.40 9.05
C LEU A 44 4.65 2.97 9.04
N LEU A 45 3.69 2.23 8.48
CA LEU A 45 2.28 2.65 8.47
C LEU A 45 1.70 2.79 9.87
N LYS A 46 2.01 1.89 10.80
CA LYS A 46 1.56 2.01 12.20
C LYS A 46 2.16 3.22 12.92
N ILE A 47 3.41 3.58 12.62
CA ILE A 47 4.04 4.80 13.16
C ILE A 47 3.33 6.03 12.60
N ILE A 48 3.12 6.11 11.28
CA ILE A 48 2.40 7.22 10.63
C ILE A 48 0.96 7.31 11.14
N ALA A 49 0.28 6.16 11.35
CA ALA A 49 -1.05 6.10 11.94
C ALA A 49 -1.08 6.41 13.45
N THR A 50 0.05 6.72 14.05
CA THR A 50 0.22 7.00 15.50
C THR A 50 -0.18 5.84 16.43
N LEU A 51 -0.16 4.62 15.92
CA LEU A 51 -0.47 3.40 16.66
C LEU A 51 0.76 2.78 17.32
N LEU A 52 1.94 3.15 16.85
CA LEU A 52 3.22 2.65 17.35
C LEU A 52 4.11 3.85 17.69
N PRO A 53 4.47 4.03 18.97
CA PRO A 53 5.36 5.12 19.39
C PRO A 53 6.79 4.85 18.89
N PHE A 54 7.52 5.94 18.61
CA PHE A 54 8.93 5.90 18.21
C PHE A 54 9.73 6.89 19.06
N SER A 55 11.04 6.71 19.16
CA SER A 55 11.94 7.55 19.95
C SER A 55 12.93 8.35 19.10
N GLU A 56 13.28 7.84 17.91
CA GLU A 56 14.29 8.43 17.03
C GLU A 56 13.65 8.97 15.77
N GLY A 57 14.01 10.17 15.36
CA GLY A 57 13.46 10.88 14.22
C GLY A 57 12.28 11.78 14.56
N ASN A 58 11.69 12.35 13.50
CA ASN A 58 10.53 13.24 13.56
C ASN A 58 9.44 12.80 12.59
N LEU A 59 8.19 13.04 12.99
CA LEU A 59 7.01 12.84 12.15
C LEU A 59 6.05 14.02 12.31
N GLU A 60 5.82 14.72 11.21
CA GLU A 60 4.85 15.80 11.12
C GLU A 60 3.70 15.41 10.17
N ILE A 61 2.49 15.74 10.55
CA ILE A 61 1.27 15.48 9.78
C ILE A 61 0.47 16.77 9.67
N ASN A 62 0.34 17.28 8.44
CA ASN A 62 -0.31 18.56 8.15
C ASN A 62 0.23 19.73 9.00
N GLY A 63 1.57 19.75 9.22
CA GLY A 63 2.25 20.77 10.04
C GLY A 63 2.07 20.61 11.55
N LEU A 64 1.55 19.47 12.01
CA LEU A 64 1.40 19.13 13.42
C LEU A 64 2.45 18.07 13.81
N ASP A 65 3.18 18.29 14.89
CA ASP A 65 4.13 17.31 15.44
C ASP A 65 3.35 16.17 16.13
N VAL A 66 3.68 14.94 15.78
CA VAL A 66 3.03 13.74 16.35
C VAL A 66 3.27 13.62 17.85
N LYS A 67 4.37 14.13 18.39
CA LYS A 67 4.70 14.08 19.81
C LYS A 67 3.86 15.08 20.63
N GLU A 68 3.41 16.17 20.02
CA GLU A 68 2.70 17.27 20.70
C GLU A 68 1.19 17.25 20.42
N ASP A 69 0.79 17.04 19.15
CA ASP A 69 -0.60 17.20 18.69
C ASP A 69 -1.35 15.89 18.41
N LEU A 70 -1.01 14.81 19.12
CA LEU A 70 -1.48 13.46 18.87
C LEU A 70 -3.01 13.34 18.67
N SER A 71 -3.82 14.02 19.51
CA SER A 71 -5.29 13.94 19.44
C SER A 71 -5.85 14.60 18.18
N LYS A 72 -5.31 15.75 17.77
CA LYS A 72 -5.70 16.46 16.54
C LYS A 72 -5.32 15.65 15.30
N ILE A 73 -4.14 15.03 15.33
CA ILE A 73 -3.66 14.18 14.23
C ILE A 73 -4.54 12.95 14.06
N ARG A 74 -4.84 12.25 15.15
CA ARG A 74 -5.70 11.04 15.13
C ARG A 74 -7.10 11.31 14.57
N SER A 75 -7.65 12.49 14.80
CA SER A 75 -8.95 12.87 14.24
C SER A 75 -8.94 13.01 12.72
N GLN A 76 -7.77 13.20 12.11
CA GLN A 76 -7.58 13.36 10.67
C GLN A 76 -7.24 12.05 9.95
N ILE A 77 -6.99 10.95 10.68
CA ILE A 77 -6.53 9.69 10.11
C ILE A 77 -7.64 8.64 10.12
N GLY A 78 -7.81 7.98 8.97
CA GLY A 78 -8.49 6.69 8.85
C GLY A 78 -7.45 5.60 8.60
N TYR A 79 -7.51 4.49 9.35
CA TYR A 79 -6.56 3.40 9.23
C TYR A 79 -7.26 2.05 9.04
N VAL A 80 -6.81 1.29 8.06
CA VAL A 80 -7.21 -0.10 7.82
C VAL A 80 -5.98 -0.98 8.03
N PRO A 81 -5.93 -1.79 9.08
CA PRO A 81 -4.86 -2.74 9.31
C PRO A 81 -4.96 -3.95 8.37
N GLN A 82 -3.85 -4.64 8.15
CA GLN A 82 -3.79 -5.87 7.36
C GLN A 82 -4.72 -6.97 7.90
N LYS A 83 -4.86 -7.08 9.23
CA LYS A 83 -5.83 -7.95 9.89
C LYS A 83 -6.76 -7.08 10.72
N PHE A 84 -8.03 -7.13 10.40
CA PHE A 84 -9.05 -6.35 11.08
C PHE A 84 -9.94 -7.27 11.92
N GLU A 85 -10.04 -6.97 13.21
CA GLU A 85 -10.94 -7.65 14.15
C GLU A 85 -12.23 -6.85 14.31
N PHE A 86 -13.35 -7.52 14.36
CA PHE A 86 -14.67 -6.93 14.45
C PHE A 86 -15.36 -7.35 15.74
N PHE A 87 -16.29 -6.53 16.21
CA PHE A 87 -17.26 -6.94 17.20
C PHE A 87 -18.30 -7.87 16.55
N GLU A 88 -18.04 -9.17 16.59
CA GLU A 88 -18.76 -10.20 15.84
C GLU A 88 -20.30 -10.19 16.03
N MET A 89 -20.76 -9.77 17.22
CA MET A 89 -22.17 -9.77 17.60
C MET A 89 -22.94 -8.50 17.18
N LEU A 90 -22.25 -7.45 16.80
CA LEU A 90 -22.86 -6.25 16.26
C LEU A 90 -23.31 -6.48 14.83
N SER A 91 -24.41 -5.84 14.40
CA SER A 91 -24.73 -5.69 12.99
C SER A 91 -23.73 -4.75 12.31
N LEU A 92 -23.68 -4.79 10.99
CA LEU A 92 -22.86 -3.88 10.21
C LEU A 92 -23.17 -2.42 10.56
N TYR A 93 -24.46 -2.08 10.64
CA TYR A 93 -24.88 -0.73 11.03
C TYR A 93 -24.44 -0.35 12.44
N GLU A 94 -24.69 -1.21 13.44
CA GLU A 94 -24.30 -0.95 14.83
C GLU A 94 -22.80 -0.77 14.97
N PHE A 95 -22.02 -1.57 14.26
CA PHE A 95 -20.56 -1.45 14.24
C PHE A 95 -20.12 -0.08 13.69
N LEU A 96 -20.62 0.32 12.50
CA LEU A 96 -20.26 1.60 11.91
C LEU A 96 -20.77 2.79 12.72
N TYR A 97 -21.95 2.66 13.31
CA TYR A 97 -22.52 3.66 14.22
C TYR A 97 -21.63 3.87 15.46
N TYR A 98 -21.18 2.77 16.06
CA TYR A 98 -20.23 2.81 17.17
C TYR A 98 -18.91 3.54 16.80
N ILE A 99 -18.39 3.32 15.59
CA ILE A 99 -17.22 4.04 15.09
C ILE A 99 -17.48 5.54 15.00
N GLY A 100 -18.66 5.94 14.48
CA GLY A 100 -19.05 7.34 14.37
C GLY A 100 -19.17 8.03 15.74
N LEU A 101 -19.75 7.35 16.75
CA LEU A 101 -19.80 7.84 18.12
C LEU A 101 -18.40 8.08 18.71
N ASN A 102 -17.46 7.14 18.51
CA ASN A 102 -16.08 7.31 18.98
C ASN A 102 -15.36 8.49 18.31
N LYS A 103 -15.75 8.84 17.10
CA LYS A 103 -15.29 10.06 16.40
C LYS A 103 -16.05 11.32 16.79
N LYS A 104 -16.93 11.26 17.79
CA LYS A 104 -17.74 12.38 18.32
C LYS A 104 -18.61 13.05 17.24
N MET A 105 -19.09 12.27 16.28
CA MET A 105 -20.02 12.75 15.25
C MET A 105 -21.45 12.86 15.81
N SER A 106 -22.26 13.75 15.24
CA SER A 106 -23.70 13.79 15.55
C SER A 106 -24.41 12.59 14.91
N ASP A 107 -25.53 12.14 15.51
CA ASP A 107 -26.35 11.03 15.00
C ASP A 107 -26.73 11.21 13.53
N LYS A 108 -27.09 12.43 13.15
CA LYS A 108 -27.40 12.76 11.76
C LYS A 108 -26.24 12.48 10.84
N ASN A 109 -25.05 13.01 11.16
CA ASN A 109 -23.86 12.85 10.34
C ASN A 109 -23.38 11.38 10.28
N ILE A 110 -23.54 10.63 11.37
CA ILE A 110 -23.24 9.20 11.40
C ILE A 110 -24.13 8.46 10.40
N ASN A 111 -25.44 8.68 10.47
CA ASN A 111 -26.42 8.02 9.61
C ASN A 111 -26.17 8.34 8.13
N GLU A 112 -25.98 9.62 7.79
CA GLU A 112 -25.70 10.06 6.43
C GLU A 112 -24.41 9.41 5.89
N SER A 113 -23.37 9.39 6.70
CA SER A 113 -22.08 8.77 6.32
C SER A 113 -22.21 7.26 6.12
N ILE A 114 -22.90 6.55 7.02
CA ILE A 114 -23.14 5.11 6.90
C ILE A 114 -23.90 4.80 5.60
N GLU A 115 -25.04 5.47 5.37
CA GLU A 115 -25.87 5.24 4.17
C GLU A 115 -25.11 5.50 2.88
N TYR A 116 -24.28 6.55 2.84
CA TYR A 116 -23.44 6.86 1.70
C TYR A 116 -22.43 5.74 1.42
N TRP A 117 -21.67 5.33 2.44
CA TRP A 117 -20.58 4.37 2.24
C TRP A 117 -21.07 2.93 2.02
N ILE A 118 -22.11 2.46 2.75
CA ILE A 118 -22.65 1.11 2.53
C ILE A 118 -23.21 0.96 1.10
N ARG A 119 -23.77 2.05 0.53
CA ARG A 119 -24.23 2.06 -0.86
C ARG A 119 -23.06 1.98 -1.84
N LYS A 120 -22.03 2.82 -1.65
CA LYS A 120 -20.82 2.82 -2.49
C LYS A 120 -20.12 1.45 -2.51
N PHE A 121 -20.08 0.78 -1.36
CA PHE A 121 -19.47 -0.54 -1.21
C PHE A 121 -20.43 -1.73 -1.44
N ASN A 122 -21.64 -1.48 -1.97
CA ASN A 122 -22.65 -2.52 -2.25
C ASN A 122 -22.93 -3.44 -1.05
N LEU A 123 -23.23 -2.84 0.10
CA LEU A 123 -23.53 -3.53 1.35
C LEU A 123 -24.90 -3.14 1.95
N VAL A 124 -25.77 -2.50 1.16
CA VAL A 124 -27.09 -2.02 1.63
C VAL A 124 -27.92 -3.15 2.22
N ASP A 125 -28.01 -4.29 1.51
CA ASP A 125 -28.77 -5.48 1.90
C ASP A 125 -28.17 -6.19 3.13
N LYS A 126 -26.96 -5.82 3.53
CA LYS A 126 -26.21 -6.40 4.65
C LYS A 126 -26.25 -5.55 5.92
N LYS A 127 -26.93 -4.40 5.87
CA LYS A 127 -26.98 -3.41 6.96
C LYS A 127 -27.34 -4.01 8.31
N SER A 128 -28.32 -4.92 8.35
CA SER A 128 -28.82 -5.57 9.58
C SER A 128 -28.10 -6.89 9.91
N GLU A 129 -27.22 -7.39 9.02
CA GLU A 129 -26.51 -8.64 9.25
C GLU A 129 -25.40 -8.46 10.29
N LYS A 130 -25.19 -9.48 11.12
CA LYS A 130 -24.12 -9.48 12.11
C LYS A 130 -22.75 -9.60 11.45
N MET A 131 -21.75 -8.93 11.99
CA MET A 131 -20.39 -8.93 11.46
C MET A 131 -19.83 -10.35 11.29
N LYS A 132 -20.17 -11.30 12.18
CA LYS A 132 -19.71 -12.70 12.07
C LYS A 132 -20.20 -13.42 10.81
N SER A 133 -21.39 -13.06 10.29
CA SER A 133 -22.01 -13.71 9.11
C SER A 133 -21.49 -13.19 7.78
N LEU A 134 -20.76 -12.08 7.77
CA LEU A 134 -20.20 -11.50 6.56
C LEU A 134 -19.03 -12.32 6.03
N SER A 135 -18.93 -12.43 4.69
CA SER A 135 -17.78 -13.04 4.03
C SER A 135 -16.49 -12.24 4.26
N GLY A 136 -15.32 -12.84 4.01
CA GLY A 136 -14.03 -12.15 4.14
C GLY A 136 -13.94 -10.86 3.32
N GLY A 137 -14.37 -10.89 2.05
CA GLY A 137 -14.40 -9.71 1.19
C GLY A 137 -15.40 -8.65 1.67
N MET A 138 -16.57 -9.04 2.23
CA MET A 138 -17.49 -8.09 2.86
C MET A 138 -16.87 -7.44 4.10
N LYS A 139 -16.21 -8.23 4.96
CA LYS A 139 -15.48 -7.72 6.13
C LYS A 139 -14.40 -6.71 5.73
N GLN A 140 -13.66 -7.01 4.68
CA GLN A 140 -12.63 -6.08 4.16
C GLN A 140 -13.25 -4.76 3.70
N ARG A 141 -14.39 -4.79 3.02
CA ARG A 141 -15.14 -3.57 2.63
C ARG A 141 -15.60 -2.78 3.84
N VAL A 142 -16.12 -3.45 4.88
CA VAL A 142 -16.50 -2.78 6.12
C VAL A 142 -15.30 -2.16 6.82
N ALA A 143 -14.13 -2.82 6.80
CA ALA A 143 -12.89 -2.25 7.34
C ALA A 143 -12.47 -0.96 6.62
N ILE A 144 -12.71 -0.86 5.32
CA ILE A 144 -12.43 0.37 4.57
C ILE A 144 -13.48 1.44 4.92
N ILE A 145 -14.76 1.08 4.97
CA ILE A 145 -15.84 2.03 5.35
C ILE A 145 -15.57 2.64 6.73
N GLN A 146 -15.22 1.83 7.74
CA GLN A 146 -14.94 2.34 9.08
C GLN A 146 -13.81 3.38 9.10
N ALA A 147 -12.80 3.21 8.26
CA ALA A 147 -11.72 4.18 8.14
C ALA A 147 -12.20 5.49 7.50
N LEU A 148 -13.19 5.44 6.59
CA LEU A 148 -13.77 6.58 5.89
C LEU A 148 -14.85 7.33 6.70
N ILE A 149 -15.47 6.69 7.71
CA ILE A 149 -16.41 7.36 8.61
C ILE A 149 -15.71 8.55 9.28
N GLY A 150 -16.39 9.70 9.28
CA GLY A 150 -15.86 10.96 9.82
C GLY A 150 -14.94 11.71 8.88
N ASP A 151 -14.92 11.34 7.61
CA ASP A 151 -14.23 12.04 6.53
C ASP A 151 -12.76 12.41 6.81
N PRO A 152 -11.88 11.43 7.05
CA PRO A 152 -10.49 11.71 7.37
C PRO A 152 -9.78 12.38 6.19
N LYS A 153 -8.82 13.26 6.49
CA LYS A 153 -7.93 13.87 5.46
C LYS A 153 -6.85 12.91 4.99
N ILE A 154 -6.49 11.94 5.83
CA ILE A 154 -5.45 10.96 5.57
C ILE A 154 -6.06 9.57 5.70
N LEU A 155 -5.86 8.73 4.68
CA LEU A 155 -6.32 7.35 4.68
C LEU A 155 -5.10 6.43 4.52
N ILE A 156 -4.89 5.57 5.50
CA ILE A 156 -3.78 4.61 5.52
C ILE A 156 -4.35 3.21 5.41
N LEU A 157 -3.97 2.47 4.38
CA LEU A 157 -4.50 1.17 4.01
C LEU A 157 -3.36 0.15 3.94
N ASP A 158 -3.35 -0.78 4.88
CA ASP A 158 -2.33 -1.83 4.93
C ASP A 158 -2.85 -3.10 4.26
N GLU A 159 -2.33 -3.42 3.04
CA GLU A 159 -2.73 -4.55 2.19
C GLU A 159 -4.26 -4.61 1.91
N PRO A 160 -4.91 -3.53 1.47
CA PRO A 160 -6.38 -3.44 1.44
C PRO A 160 -7.05 -4.33 0.42
N THR A 161 -6.32 -4.82 -0.59
CA THR A 161 -6.86 -5.62 -1.70
C THR A 161 -6.68 -7.13 -1.49
N VAL A 162 -5.95 -7.53 -0.47
CA VAL A 162 -5.77 -8.94 -0.11
C VAL A 162 -7.11 -9.55 0.31
N GLY A 163 -7.49 -10.67 -0.33
CA GLY A 163 -8.75 -11.35 -0.05
C GLY A 163 -9.98 -10.79 -0.79
N LEU A 164 -9.82 -9.75 -1.62
CA LEU A 164 -10.85 -9.28 -2.53
C LEU A 164 -10.81 -10.07 -3.85
N ASP A 165 -11.98 -10.38 -4.39
CA ASP A 165 -12.09 -10.88 -5.75
C ASP A 165 -11.82 -9.77 -6.79
N PRO A 166 -11.65 -10.11 -8.10
CA PRO A 166 -11.34 -9.11 -9.13
C PRO A 166 -12.37 -7.98 -9.25
N ILE A 167 -13.66 -8.28 -9.08
CA ILE A 167 -14.74 -7.29 -9.18
C ILE A 167 -14.67 -6.32 -8.00
N GLU A 168 -14.44 -6.83 -6.81
CA GLU A 168 -14.31 -6.01 -5.60
C GLU A 168 -13.03 -5.15 -5.62
N ARG A 169 -11.91 -5.67 -6.18
CA ARG A 169 -10.71 -4.87 -6.43
C ARG A 169 -10.99 -3.71 -7.37
N LEU A 170 -11.74 -3.95 -8.44
CA LEU A 170 -12.11 -2.89 -9.38
C LEU A 170 -12.98 -1.82 -8.70
N ARG A 171 -13.96 -2.22 -7.89
CA ARG A 171 -14.78 -1.28 -7.09
C ARG A 171 -13.94 -0.47 -6.11
N PHE A 172 -13.04 -1.12 -5.40
CA PHE A 172 -12.10 -0.43 -4.51
C PHE A 172 -11.27 0.62 -5.28
N LYS A 173 -10.71 0.25 -6.44
CA LYS A 173 -9.96 1.18 -7.29
C LYS A 173 -10.80 2.39 -7.70
N ASN A 174 -12.04 2.19 -8.10
CA ASN A 174 -12.94 3.28 -8.47
C ASN A 174 -13.21 4.23 -7.30
N ILE A 175 -13.45 3.69 -6.09
CA ILE A 175 -13.68 4.51 -4.90
C ILE A 175 -12.43 5.32 -4.53
N ILE A 176 -11.24 4.71 -4.56
CA ILE A 176 -9.98 5.43 -4.31
C ILE A 176 -9.80 6.56 -5.32
N ASN A 177 -10.07 6.32 -6.60
CA ASN A 177 -9.98 7.35 -7.64
C ASN A 177 -10.97 8.50 -7.45
N GLU A 178 -12.17 8.25 -6.89
CA GLU A 178 -13.13 9.32 -6.57
C GLU A 178 -12.62 10.24 -5.44
N ILE A 179 -11.94 9.68 -4.43
CA ILE A 179 -11.57 10.43 -3.22
C ILE A 179 -10.13 10.94 -3.19
N LYS A 180 -9.27 10.50 -4.13
CA LYS A 180 -7.83 10.75 -4.08
C LYS A 180 -7.44 12.23 -4.18
N ASN A 181 -8.23 13.06 -4.86
CA ASN A 181 -7.91 14.47 -5.06
C ASN A 181 -8.08 15.32 -3.78
N GLU A 182 -8.88 14.84 -2.83
CA GLU A 182 -9.21 15.54 -1.60
C GLU A 182 -8.44 15.03 -0.38
N LYS A 183 -7.72 13.90 -0.55
CA LYS A 183 -7.09 13.17 0.55
C LYS A 183 -5.65 12.82 0.27
N THR A 184 -4.88 12.59 1.33
CA THR A 184 -3.61 11.88 1.25
C THR A 184 -3.88 10.40 1.54
N ILE A 185 -3.64 9.53 0.56
CA ILE A 185 -3.93 8.10 0.69
C ILE A 185 -2.62 7.33 0.60
N ILE A 186 -2.33 6.50 1.60
CA ILE A 186 -1.18 5.60 1.59
C ILE A 186 -1.70 4.17 1.49
N ILE A 187 -1.21 3.43 0.51
CA ILE A 187 -1.57 2.02 0.29
C ILE A 187 -0.29 1.19 0.36
N SER A 188 -0.17 0.30 1.36
CA SER A 188 0.87 -0.72 1.30
C SER A 188 0.39 -1.91 0.49
N THR A 189 1.26 -2.45 -0.31
CA THR A 189 1.00 -3.70 -1.04
C THR A 189 2.28 -4.36 -1.52
N HIS A 190 2.20 -5.66 -1.76
CA HIS A 190 3.21 -6.41 -2.51
C HIS A 190 2.74 -6.70 -3.95
N ILE A 191 1.54 -6.23 -4.34
CA ILE A 191 0.94 -6.44 -5.67
C ILE A 191 1.19 -5.21 -6.54
N ILE A 192 2.17 -5.30 -7.44
CA ILE A 192 2.60 -4.18 -8.29
C ILE A 192 1.50 -3.66 -9.20
N SER A 193 0.62 -4.55 -9.71
CA SER A 193 -0.50 -4.16 -10.56
C SER A 193 -1.55 -3.29 -9.87
N ASP A 194 -1.66 -3.35 -8.54
CA ASP A 194 -2.54 -2.44 -7.79
C ASP A 194 -1.93 -1.04 -7.71
N VAL A 195 -0.61 -0.96 -7.54
CA VAL A 195 0.13 0.31 -7.49
C VAL A 195 0.05 1.04 -8.82
N SER A 196 0.35 0.36 -9.93
CA SER A 196 0.33 0.96 -11.27
C SER A 196 -1.04 1.53 -11.66
N ALA A 197 -2.12 0.96 -11.09
CA ALA A 197 -3.48 1.37 -11.40
C ALA A 197 -4.04 2.49 -10.50
N LEU A 198 -3.44 2.73 -9.32
CA LEU A 198 -3.98 3.63 -8.29
C LEU A 198 -3.05 4.77 -7.91
N CYS A 199 -1.74 4.52 -7.94
CA CYS A 199 -0.78 5.41 -7.30
C CYS A 199 -0.14 6.36 -8.32
N ASP A 200 0.09 7.58 -7.89
CA ASP A 200 0.84 8.58 -8.66
C ASP A 200 2.33 8.56 -8.27
N LYS A 201 2.60 8.20 -7.01
CA LYS A 201 3.94 8.10 -6.42
C LYS A 201 4.11 6.79 -5.67
N ILE A 202 5.34 6.32 -5.58
CA ILE A 202 5.68 5.10 -4.83
C ILE A 202 6.86 5.30 -3.90
N GLY A 203 6.88 4.49 -2.83
CA GLY A 203 8.04 4.21 -2.01
C GLY A 203 8.38 2.73 -2.12
N VAL A 204 9.60 2.41 -2.54
CA VAL A 204 10.11 1.04 -2.58
C VAL A 204 10.89 0.76 -1.31
N MET A 205 10.39 -0.18 -0.51
CA MET A 205 10.95 -0.49 0.81
C MET A 205 11.56 -1.88 0.85
N VAL A 206 12.83 -1.97 1.30
CA VAL A 206 13.58 -3.22 1.45
C VAL A 206 14.32 -3.21 2.79
N SER A 207 14.10 -4.25 3.59
CA SER A 207 14.84 -4.47 4.86
C SER A 207 14.92 -3.23 5.76
N GLY A 208 13.82 -2.48 5.88
CA GLY A 208 13.72 -1.30 6.73
C GLY A 208 14.21 0.01 6.10
N ASN A 209 14.66 0.00 4.85
CA ASN A 209 15.16 1.17 4.13
C ASN A 209 14.23 1.53 2.97
N ILE A 210 14.14 2.82 2.62
CA ILE A 210 13.49 3.29 1.40
C ILE A 210 14.55 3.41 0.29
N LEU A 211 14.47 2.54 -0.71
CA LEU A 211 15.37 2.56 -1.87
C LEU A 211 14.97 3.60 -2.91
N TYR A 212 13.69 3.93 -2.97
CA TYR A 212 13.14 4.95 -3.85
C TYR A 212 11.89 5.57 -3.23
N SER A 213 11.71 6.87 -3.39
CA SER A 213 10.47 7.58 -3.10
C SER A 213 10.24 8.67 -4.13
N GLY A 214 9.15 8.60 -4.90
CA GLY A 214 8.87 9.59 -5.93
C GLY A 214 7.82 9.14 -6.97
N PRO A 215 7.67 9.91 -8.09
CA PRO A 215 6.76 9.60 -9.17
C PRO A 215 7.06 8.25 -9.83
N ILE A 216 5.99 7.51 -10.20
CA ILE A 216 6.11 6.20 -10.84
C ILE A 216 6.88 6.28 -12.16
N GLU A 217 6.62 7.28 -12.97
CA GLU A 217 7.27 7.45 -14.28
C GLU A 217 8.80 7.57 -14.13
N LYS A 218 9.26 8.36 -13.15
CA LYS A 218 10.70 8.52 -12.88
C LYS A 218 11.33 7.23 -12.35
N PHE A 219 10.55 6.41 -11.64
CA PHE A 219 11.02 5.11 -11.20
C PHE A 219 11.20 4.13 -12.36
N ILE A 220 10.23 4.08 -13.27
CA ILE A 220 10.31 3.24 -14.49
C ILE A 220 11.48 3.66 -15.37
N GLU A 221 11.75 4.96 -15.50
CA GLU A 221 12.88 5.48 -16.26
C GLU A 221 14.24 4.94 -15.80
N GLN A 222 14.42 4.58 -14.53
CA GLN A 222 15.67 4.01 -14.01
C GLN A 222 16.01 2.64 -14.62
N ALA A 223 14.99 1.90 -15.06
CA ALA A 223 15.18 0.58 -15.69
C ALA A 223 15.33 0.66 -17.22
N LYS A 224 15.15 1.86 -17.82
CA LYS A 224 15.23 2.04 -19.27
C LYS A 224 16.63 1.78 -19.79
N GLY A 225 16.73 0.94 -20.82
CA GLY A 225 18.02 0.54 -21.40
C GLY A 225 18.80 -0.48 -20.56
N ARG A 226 18.23 -0.95 -19.43
CA ARG A 226 18.88 -1.88 -18.51
C ARG A 226 18.22 -3.26 -18.50
N ILE A 227 17.25 -3.51 -19.36
CA ILE A 227 16.48 -4.75 -19.44
C ILE A 227 16.50 -5.26 -20.86
N SER A 228 16.85 -6.54 -21.01
CA SER A 228 16.81 -7.28 -22.26
C SER A 228 15.83 -8.44 -22.20
N THR A 229 15.44 -8.95 -23.37
CA THR A 229 14.62 -10.16 -23.49
C THR A 229 15.33 -11.21 -24.32
N THR A 230 15.18 -12.46 -23.92
CA THR A 230 15.52 -13.62 -24.74
C THR A 230 14.35 -14.59 -24.80
N THR A 231 14.37 -15.47 -25.80
CA THR A 231 13.34 -16.49 -25.97
C THR A 231 14.01 -17.84 -26.09
N ILE A 232 13.52 -18.80 -25.29
CA ILE A 232 14.00 -20.19 -25.34
C ILE A 232 12.83 -21.14 -25.65
N GLY A 233 13.14 -22.33 -26.15
CA GLY A 233 12.16 -23.40 -26.34
C GLY A 233 11.65 -23.95 -25.01
N GLN A 234 10.46 -24.58 -25.03
CA GLN A 234 9.78 -25.07 -23.82
C GLN A 234 10.61 -26.07 -22.99
N HIS A 235 11.56 -26.78 -23.64
CA HIS A 235 12.40 -27.82 -23.03
C HIS A 235 13.85 -27.37 -22.86
N GLU A 236 14.16 -26.10 -23.15
CA GLU A 236 15.49 -25.54 -22.98
C GLU A 236 15.66 -24.95 -21.59
N TYR A 237 16.88 -24.97 -21.09
CA TYR A 237 17.22 -24.38 -19.80
C TYR A 237 17.57 -22.91 -19.96
N ILE A 238 17.25 -22.13 -18.91
CA ILE A 238 17.70 -20.74 -18.83
C ILE A 238 19.23 -20.73 -18.78
N PRO A 239 19.92 -19.95 -19.63
CA PRO A 239 21.37 -19.85 -19.58
C PRO A 239 21.86 -19.40 -18.19
N GLU A 240 22.89 -20.08 -17.66
CA GLU A 240 23.41 -19.78 -16.32
C GLU A 240 23.88 -18.33 -16.20
N GLU A 241 24.40 -17.73 -17.27
CA GLU A 241 24.87 -16.33 -17.31
C GLU A 241 23.83 -15.29 -16.99
N ILE A 242 22.56 -15.58 -17.26
CA ILE A 242 21.44 -14.66 -17.00
C ILE A 242 20.56 -15.08 -15.81
N MET A 243 20.74 -16.28 -15.26
CA MET A 243 19.84 -16.86 -14.28
C MET A 243 19.63 -15.95 -13.06
N ASP A 244 20.70 -15.41 -12.49
CA ASP A 244 20.64 -14.49 -11.34
C ASP A 244 20.09 -13.11 -11.69
N LYS A 245 20.06 -12.76 -12.97
CA LYS A 245 19.57 -11.47 -13.49
C LYS A 245 18.14 -11.52 -13.98
N VAL A 246 17.50 -12.69 -13.99
CA VAL A 246 16.12 -12.86 -14.46
C VAL A 246 15.16 -12.08 -13.56
N ILE A 247 14.31 -11.27 -14.17
CA ILE A 247 13.26 -10.49 -13.50
C ILE A 247 11.84 -10.97 -13.82
N SER A 248 11.63 -11.60 -14.98
CA SER A 248 10.32 -12.11 -15.39
C SER A 248 10.44 -13.28 -16.36
N ILE A 249 9.56 -14.27 -16.20
CA ILE A 249 9.42 -15.40 -17.10
C ILE A 249 7.96 -15.50 -17.51
N LYS A 250 7.69 -15.48 -18.83
CA LYS A 250 6.33 -15.66 -19.38
C LYS A 250 6.35 -16.78 -20.39
N ARG A 251 5.41 -17.71 -20.27
CA ARG A 251 5.21 -18.77 -21.26
C ARG A 251 4.09 -18.37 -22.21
N PHE A 252 4.35 -18.47 -23.49
CA PHE A 252 3.36 -18.27 -24.53
C PHE A 252 3.58 -19.30 -25.65
N GLU A 253 2.59 -20.12 -25.95
CA GLU A 253 2.69 -21.28 -26.84
C GLU A 253 3.85 -22.19 -26.43
N ASP A 254 4.74 -22.56 -27.39
CA ASP A 254 5.88 -23.44 -27.18
C ASP A 254 7.18 -22.67 -26.83
N LYS A 255 7.05 -21.39 -26.45
CA LYS A 255 8.19 -20.52 -26.15
C LYS A 255 8.13 -19.94 -24.74
N ILE A 256 9.30 -19.75 -24.16
CA ILE A 256 9.49 -19.07 -22.87
C ILE A 256 10.19 -17.76 -23.15
N TYR A 257 9.52 -16.67 -22.80
CA TYR A 257 10.05 -15.31 -22.88
C TYR A 257 10.61 -14.94 -21.52
N ILE A 258 11.89 -14.55 -21.51
CA ILE A 258 12.64 -14.21 -20.30
C ILE A 258 13.05 -12.76 -20.40
N LYS A 259 12.70 -11.97 -19.39
CA LYS A 259 13.26 -10.63 -19.17
C LYS A 259 14.36 -10.72 -18.13
N PHE A 260 15.47 -10.06 -18.36
CA PHE A 260 16.63 -10.06 -17.46
C PHE A 260 17.35 -8.71 -17.48
N ILE A 261 18.11 -8.43 -16.43
CA ILE A 261 18.96 -7.24 -16.33
C ILE A 261 20.15 -7.41 -17.26
N ASP A 262 20.37 -6.41 -18.10
CA ASP A 262 21.46 -6.37 -19.07
C ASP A 262 22.09 -4.96 -19.10
N ASP A 263 23.09 -4.77 -18.27
CA ASP A 263 23.75 -3.48 -18.11
C ASP A 263 24.58 -3.04 -19.33
N LEU A 264 24.80 -3.96 -20.28
CA LEU A 264 25.63 -3.73 -21.45
C LEU A 264 24.82 -3.29 -22.68
N ASN A 265 23.49 -3.36 -22.63
CA ASN A 265 22.64 -3.14 -23.80
C ASN A 265 21.90 -1.81 -23.75
N ALA A 266 22.64 -0.69 -23.83
CA ALA A 266 22.06 0.66 -23.90
C ALA A 266 21.11 0.86 -25.12
N GLU A 267 21.10 -0.04 -26.10
CA GLU A 267 20.22 -0.03 -27.27
C GLU A 267 18.93 -0.83 -27.09
N SER A 268 18.68 -1.36 -25.88
CA SER A 268 17.45 -2.11 -25.61
C SER A 268 16.22 -1.27 -25.95
N LYS A 269 15.42 -1.76 -26.90
CA LYS A 269 14.14 -1.14 -27.33
C LYS A 269 12.97 -1.48 -26.40
N ILE A 270 13.22 -2.18 -25.30
CA ILE A 270 12.19 -2.57 -24.35
C ILE A 270 11.78 -1.33 -23.56
N ILE A 271 10.48 -1.08 -23.55
CA ILE A 271 9.86 -0.11 -22.65
C ILE A 271 9.55 -0.86 -21.35
N PRO A 272 10.27 -0.60 -20.24
CA PRO A 272 10.00 -1.27 -18.98
C PRO A 272 8.65 -0.83 -18.42
N ASP A 273 7.98 -1.74 -17.74
CA ASP A 273 6.82 -1.44 -16.92
C ASP A 273 7.22 -1.28 -15.43
N LEU A 274 6.24 -1.00 -14.56
CA LEU A 274 6.49 -0.82 -13.12
C LEU A 274 7.04 -2.09 -12.46
N GLU A 275 6.59 -3.26 -12.90
CA GLU A 275 7.06 -4.55 -12.38
C GLU A 275 8.52 -4.79 -12.76
N ASP A 276 8.88 -4.49 -13.99
CA ASP A 276 10.26 -4.55 -14.48
C ASP A 276 11.19 -3.63 -13.64
N ALA A 277 10.77 -2.39 -13.43
CA ALA A 277 11.55 -1.43 -12.64
C ALA A 277 11.67 -1.84 -11.17
N TYR A 278 10.62 -2.43 -10.60
CA TYR A 278 10.66 -2.93 -9.22
C TYR A 278 11.67 -4.07 -9.07
N PHE A 279 11.59 -5.09 -9.91
CA PHE A 279 12.54 -6.20 -9.85
C PHE A 279 13.97 -5.78 -10.19
N PHE A 280 14.14 -4.87 -11.14
CA PHE A 280 15.43 -4.26 -11.40
C PHE A 280 16.02 -3.62 -10.14
N LYS A 281 15.24 -2.78 -9.43
CA LYS A 281 15.70 -2.08 -8.22
C LYS A 281 16.01 -3.02 -7.07
N ILE A 282 15.24 -4.08 -6.90
CA ILE A 282 15.53 -5.12 -5.89
C ILE A 282 16.86 -5.82 -6.20
N LYS A 283 17.03 -6.29 -7.43
CA LYS A 283 18.27 -6.98 -7.86
C LYS A 283 19.49 -6.06 -7.76
N GLU A 284 19.37 -4.80 -8.16
CA GLU A 284 20.42 -3.80 -7.99
C GLU A 284 20.85 -3.69 -6.52
N SER A 285 19.89 -3.67 -5.59
CA SER A 285 20.19 -3.59 -4.15
C SER A 285 20.80 -4.87 -3.55
N GLU A 286 20.48 -6.05 -4.12
CA GLU A 286 21.03 -7.35 -3.69
C GLU A 286 22.46 -7.57 -4.20
N LEU A 287 22.74 -7.13 -5.42
CA LEU A 287 24.02 -7.32 -6.08
C LEU A 287 25.06 -6.24 -5.72
N ASN A 288 24.69 -5.21 -4.93
CA ASN A 288 25.53 -4.03 -4.63
C ASN A 288 26.07 -3.33 -5.89
N ILE A 289 25.27 -3.33 -6.97
CA ILE A 289 25.60 -2.70 -8.26
C ILE A 289 25.06 -1.28 -8.30
#